data_29b10f59fa57f240ad32b8fa682ba493
#
_entry.id   29b10f59fa57f240ad32b8fa682ba493
#
_cell.length_a   1.000
_cell.length_b   1.000
_cell.length_c   1.000
_cell.angle_alpha   90.00
_cell.angle_beta   90.00
_cell.angle_gamma   90.00
#
_symmetry.space_group_name_H-M   'P 1'
#
loop_
_entity.id
_entity.type
_entity.pdbx_description
1 polymer ?
#
loop_
_entity_poly.entity_id
_entity_poly.type
_entity_poly.pdbx_seq_one_letter_code
_entity_poly.pdbx_strand_id
1 'polypeptide(L)'
;MARRAADDRPLVGLLYNPATPELLARAPQLIEYLAVMPDRLWFDFGPGAQGRRFHRTLGAMERIRGFAKGRVLAGHGIGLSLPSAVPLDEAFVGGVAEMSRALGGFAWYSEHLSVFIAPRGSVPNAQAGLGLPLAYDEESYAIVSGKLRRLEAALGCRVLLETGAFFMPVPDSDMTEPEFLNRLYREGRCGTLLDLHNIYVSALNDGMPCEAYLAALDPDAVEEIHLGGGDAFAGFYMDSHSSLTPPEVWRLAFDHVPRFRRLRAITFEFQETYFESIGAEALVGELERMHVLAAAWRREPIDAG
;
A
#
# COMPACT_ATOMS: atom_id res chain seq x y z
N MET A 1 -10.35 -25.61 -6.18
CA MET A 1 -9.24 -25.61 -7.15
C MET A 1 -7.93 -25.71 -6.38
N ALA A 2 -7.21 -26.80 -6.56
CA ALA A 2 -5.95 -27.04 -5.85
C ALA A 2 -4.91 -25.99 -6.28
N ARG A 3 -4.47 -25.14 -5.35
CA ARG A 3 -3.28 -24.32 -5.52
C ARG A 3 -2.10 -25.27 -5.70
N ARG A 4 -1.31 -25.05 -6.74
CA ARG A 4 0.03 -25.61 -6.85
C ARG A 4 0.80 -25.27 -5.56
N ALA A 5 1.30 -26.28 -4.89
CA ALA A 5 2.41 -26.17 -3.98
C ALA A 5 3.66 -25.90 -4.85
N ALA A 6 3.83 -24.66 -5.27
CA ALA A 6 4.98 -24.24 -6.03
C ALA A 6 5.23 -22.78 -5.67
N ASP A 7 6.40 -22.54 -5.20
CA ASP A 7 7.02 -21.29 -4.83
C ASP A 7 6.42 -20.60 -3.59
N ASP A 8 7.05 -20.87 -2.47
CA ASP A 8 6.90 -20.13 -1.19
C ASP A 8 7.41 -18.66 -1.29
N ARG A 9 7.72 -18.16 -2.49
CA ARG A 9 8.24 -16.82 -2.70
C ARG A 9 7.14 -15.76 -2.78
N PRO A 10 7.47 -14.49 -2.54
CA PRO A 10 6.53 -13.38 -2.71
C PRO A 10 6.01 -13.28 -4.16
N LEU A 11 4.75 -12.90 -4.32
CA LEU A 11 4.15 -12.58 -5.62
C LEU A 11 4.69 -11.25 -6.14
N VAL A 12 4.89 -11.16 -7.45
CA VAL A 12 5.24 -9.90 -8.12
C VAL A 12 4.00 -9.31 -8.79
N GLY A 13 3.75 -8.03 -8.61
CA GLY A 13 2.58 -7.38 -9.17
C GLY A 13 2.66 -5.87 -9.27
N LEU A 14 1.53 -5.28 -9.60
CA LEU A 14 1.37 -3.85 -9.84
C LEU A 14 0.18 -3.28 -9.08
N LEU A 15 0.27 -2.01 -8.73
CA LEU A 15 -0.91 -1.22 -8.43
C LEU A 15 -1.66 -0.96 -9.76
N TYR A 16 -2.90 -1.47 -9.86
CA TYR A 16 -3.72 -1.37 -11.06
C TYR A 16 -4.02 0.09 -11.41
N ASN A 17 -3.68 0.46 -12.64
CA ASN A 17 -4.02 1.74 -13.24
C ASN A 17 -4.44 1.55 -14.73
N PRO A 18 -4.91 2.60 -15.43
CA PRO A 18 -5.33 2.52 -16.82
C PRO A 18 -4.29 1.99 -17.82
N ALA A 19 -2.99 2.07 -17.55
CA ALA A 19 -1.93 1.54 -18.40
C ALA A 19 -1.62 0.04 -18.15
N THR A 20 -2.08 -0.53 -17.02
CA THR A 20 -1.87 -1.95 -16.67
C THR A 20 -2.28 -2.92 -17.80
N PRO A 21 -3.38 -2.72 -18.56
CA PRO A 21 -3.75 -3.60 -19.66
C PRO A 21 -2.67 -3.77 -20.72
N GLU A 22 -1.90 -2.72 -21.02
CA GLU A 22 -0.82 -2.79 -22.00
C GLU A 22 0.35 -3.65 -21.50
N LEU A 23 0.73 -3.50 -20.23
CA LEU A 23 1.76 -4.34 -19.61
C LEU A 23 1.31 -5.81 -19.53
N LEU A 24 0.04 -6.06 -19.22
CA LEU A 24 -0.53 -7.41 -19.22
C LEU A 24 -0.55 -8.04 -20.60
N ALA A 25 -0.70 -7.25 -21.67
CA ALA A 25 -0.61 -7.76 -23.04
C ALA A 25 0.84 -8.09 -23.46
N ARG A 26 1.82 -7.34 -22.95
CA ARG A 26 3.25 -7.52 -23.27
C ARG A 26 3.91 -8.63 -22.47
N ALA A 27 3.68 -8.67 -21.17
CA ALA A 27 4.36 -9.55 -20.22
C ALA A 27 3.40 -10.14 -19.17
N PRO A 28 2.34 -10.88 -19.59
CA PRO A 28 1.32 -11.39 -18.66
C PRO A 28 1.88 -12.34 -17.60
N GLN A 29 3.00 -13.00 -17.87
CA GLN A 29 3.66 -13.94 -16.96
C GLN A 29 4.41 -13.26 -15.81
N LEU A 30 4.74 -11.97 -15.95
CA LEU A 30 5.47 -11.22 -14.93
C LEU A 30 4.53 -10.58 -13.89
N ILE A 31 3.22 -10.58 -14.12
CA ILE A 31 2.25 -9.97 -13.22
C ILE A 31 1.41 -11.08 -12.61
N GLU A 32 1.73 -11.45 -11.37
CA GLU A 32 1.11 -12.57 -10.64
C GLU A 32 -0.08 -12.14 -9.79
N TYR A 33 -0.11 -10.86 -9.39
CA TYR A 33 -1.22 -10.26 -8.70
C TYR A 33 -1.43 -8.80 -9.09
N LEU A 34 -2.57 -8.24 -8.69
CA LEU A 34 -2.90 -6.83 -8.86
C LEU A 34 -3.40 -6.26 -7.54
N ALA A 35 -2.81 -5.17 -7.09
CA ALA A 35 -3.40 -4.32 -6.07
C ALA A 35 -4.41 -3.37 -6.73
N VAL A 36 -5.59 -3.23 -6.16
CA VAL A 36 -6.70 -2.43 -6.71
C VAL A 36 -7.06 -1.34 -5.73
N MET A 37 -7.11 -0.09 -6.19
CA MET A 37 -7.57 1.05 -5.39
C MET A 37 -9.08 1.22 -5.52
N PRO A 38 -9.87 0.87 -4.48
CA PRO A 38 -11.32 1.10 -4.50
C PRO A 38 -11.68 2.56 -4.72
N ASP A 39 -10.90 3.46 -4.14
CA ASP A 39 -11.08 4.92 -4.23
C ASP A 39 -11.09 5.44 -5.68
N ARG A 40 -10.35 4.80 -6.59
CA ARG A 40 -10.29 5.14 -8.01
C ARG A 40 -11.40 4.49 -8.86
N LEU A 41 -12.21 3.61 -8.27
CA LEU A 41 -13.22 2.84 -8.96
C LEU A 41 -14.66 3.30 -8.70
N TRP A 42 -14.83 4.41 -7.99
CA TRP A 42 -16.12 5.06 -7.76
C TRP A 42 -16.03 6.58 -7.71
N PHE A 43 -17.20 7.21 -7.85
CA PHE A 43 -17.40 8.59 -7.43
C PHE A 43 -18.11 8.57 -6.08
N ASP A 44 -17.55 9.27 -5.08
CA ASP A 44 -18.17 9.48 -3.78
C ASP A 44 -18.86 10.84 -3.75
N PHE A 45 -20.18 10.84 -3.66
CA PHE A 45 -21.01 12.05 -3.54
C PHE A 45 -21.09 12.59 -2.10
N GLY A 46 -20.34 12.01 -1.19
CA GLY A 46 -20.25 12.42 0.19
C GLY A 46 -21.38 11.90 1.08
N PRO A 47 -21.21 12.07 2.42
CA PRO A 47 -22.16 11.56 3.41
C PRO A 47 -23.58 12.15 3.32
N GLY A 48 -23.74 13.32 2.66
CA GLY A 48 -25.05 13.98 2.47
C GLY A 48 -25.75 13.64 1.16
N ALA A 49 -25.25 12.67 0.39
CA ALA A 49 -25.82 12.34 -0.91
C ALA A 49 -27.28 11.92 -0.82
N GLN A 50 -28.14 12.56 -1.63
CA GLN A 50 -29.51 12.11 -1.81
C GLN A 50 -29.52 10.89 -2.75
N GLY A 51 -29.64 9.70 -2.20
CA GLY A 51 -29.59 8.43 -2.92
C GLY A 51 -28.29 7.67 -2.67
N ARG A 52 -27.83 6.97 -3.70
CA ARG A 52 -26.62 6.15 -3.58
C ARG A 52 -25.38 7.02 -3.51
N ARG A 53 -24.59 6.91 -2.45
CA ARG A 53 -23.37 7.69 -2.25
C ARG A 53 -22.24 7.33 -3.23
N PHE A 54 -21.98 6.02 -3.40
CA PHE A 54 -20.88 5.55 -4.24
C PHE A 54 -21.39 5.07 -5.59
N HIS A 55 -20.94 5.72 -6.65
CA HIS A 55 -21.24 5.35 -8.03
C HIS A 55 -20.03 4.70 -8.67
N ARG A 56 -20.07 3.37 -8.81
CA ARG A 56 -18.97 2.55 -9.31
C ARG A 56 -18.76 2.72 -10.81
N THR A 57 -17.50 2.70 -11.22
CA THR A 57 -17.10 2.65 -12.62
C THR A 57 -17.18 1.21 -13.13
N LEU A 58 -18.38 0.77 -13.57
CA LEU A 58 -18.67 -0.62 -13.92
C LEU A 58 -17.72 -1.17 -15.00
N GLY A 59 -17.41 -0.40 -16.04
CA GLY A 59 -16.49 -0.80 -17.09
C GLY A 59 -15.06 -1.07 -16.59
N ALA A 60 -14.57 -0.32 -15.59
CA ALA A 60 -13.29 -0.59 -14.96
C ALA A 60 -13.33 -1.90 -14.15
N MET A 61 -14.40 -2.12 -13.39
CA MET A 61 -14.57 -3.35 -12.62
C MET A 61 -14.65 -4.60 -13.51
N GLU A 62 -15.32 -4.52 -14.67
CA GLU A 62 -15.37 -5.63 -15.64
C GLU A 62 -13.99 -5.94 -16.21
N ARG A 63 -13.21 -4.92 -16.56
CA ARG A 63 -11.82 -5.09 -17.01
C ARG A 63 -10.96 -5.76 -15.94
N ILE A 64 -11.02 -5.27 -14.69
CA ILE A 64 -10.27 -5.86 -13.57
C ILE A 64 -10.65 -7.33 -13.38
N ARG A 65 -11.96 -7.69 -13.41
CA ARG A 65 -12.40 -9.10 -13.36
C ARG A 65 -11.78 -9.94 -14.48
N GLY A 66 -11.67 -9.37 -15.68
CA GLY A 66 -11.01 -10.03 -16.81
C GLY A 66 -9.54 -10.33 -16.54
N PHE A 67 -8.82 -9.34 -16.03
CA PHE A 67 -7.39 -9.45 -15.71
C PHE A 67 -7.12 -10.28 -14.45
N ALA A 68 -8.06 -10.32 -13.52
CA ALA A 68 -7.95 -11.10 -12.29
C ALA A 68 -8.00 -12.63 -12.51
N LYS A 69 -8.41 -13.10 -13.69
CA LYS A 69 -8.47 -14.54 -13.97
C LYS A 69 -7.08 -15.16 -13.83
N GLY A 70 -6.94 -16.04 -12.82
CA GLY A 70 -5.68 -16.72 -12.52
C GLY A 70 -4.67 -15.90 -11.71
N ARG A 71 -5.04 -14.68 -11.26
CA ARG A 71 -4.22 -13.80 -10.43
C ARG A 71 -4.85 -13.60 -9.07
N VAL A 72 -4.01 -13.25 -8.09
CA VAL A 72 -4.46 -12.78 -6.77
C VAL A 72 -4.86 -11.31 -6.89
N LEU A 73 -5.91 -10.90 -6.17
CA LEU A 73 -6.26 -9.49 -5.99
C LEU A 73 -6.00 -9.09 -4.54
N ALA A 74 -5.38 -7.93 -4.36
CA ALA A 74 -5.33 -7.19 -3.10
C ALA A 74 -6.10 -5.88 -3.24
N GLY A 75 -6.58 -5.34 -2.13
CA GLY A 75 -7.11 -3.98 -2.09
C GLY A 75 -6.04 -3.03 -1.54
N HIS A 76 -5.98 -1.82 -2.05
CA HIS A 76 -5.10 -0.76 -1.54
C HIS A 76 -5.89 0.54 -1.46
N GLY A 77 -6.04 1.11 -0.28
CA GLY A 77 -6.87 2.28 -0.01
C GLY A 77 -6.07 3.46 0.53
N ILE A 78 -6.60 4.65 0.28
CA ILE A 78 -6.05 5.91 0.78
C ILE A 78 -7.14 6.76 1.48
N GLY A 79 -8.41 6.41 1.28
CA GLY A 79 -9.53 7.26 1.66
C GLY A 79 -9.96 7.20 3.11
N LEU A 80 -9.57 6.17 3.88
CA LEU A 80 -10.06 5.97 5.24
C LEU A 80 -9.41 6.86 6.28
N SER A 81 -8.18 7.35 6.02
CA SER A 81 -7.44 8.20 6.97
C SER A 81 -7.51 7.65 8.40
N LEU A 82 -7.09 6.41 8.59
CA LEU A 82 -7.23 5.67 9.85
C LEU A 82 -6.72 6.43 11.08
N PRO A 83 -5.59 7.20 11.01
CA PRO A 83 -5.11 7.95 12.16
C PRO A 83 -5.97 9.18 12.55
N SER A 84 -6.85 9.65 11.66
CA SER A 84 -7.70 10.80 11.98
C SER A 84 -8.59 10.54 13.19
N ALA A 85 -8.80 11.56 14.04
CA ALA A 85 -9.70 11.49 15.18
C ALA A 85 -11.19 11.39 14.80
N VAL A 86 -11.54 11.60 13.52
CA VAL A 86 -12.93 11.42 13.05
C VAL A 86 -13.34 9.95 13.13
N PRO A 87 -14.63 9.64 13.35
CA PRO A 87 -15.13 8.27 13.31
C PRO A 87 -14.82 7.58 11.98
N LEU A 88 -14.65 6.26 12.02
CA LEU A 88 -14.51 5.45 10.80
C LEU A 88 -15.76 5.59 9.91
N ASP A 89 -15.56 5.86 8.65
CA ASP A 89 -16.64 5.96 7.67
C ASP A 89 -17.16 4.56 7.29
N GLU A 90 -18.16 4.10 8.03
CA GLU A 90 -18.76 2.76 7.85
C GLU A 90 -19.38 2.56 6.47
N ALA A 91 -19.90 3.62 5.85
CA ALA A 91 -20.46 3.53 4.51
C ALA A 91 -19.34 3.32 3.47
N PHE A 92 -18.19 3.98 3.65
CA PHE A 92 -17.02 3.76 2.83
C PHE A 92 -16.48 2.34 2.99
N VAL A 93 -16.28 1.87 4.21
CA VAL A 93 -15.85 0.49 4.52
C VAL A 93 -16.82 -0.53 3.89
N GLY A 94 -18.13 -0.31 4.03
CA GLY A 94 -19.15 -1.14 3.39
C GLY A 94 -19.03 -1.17 1.87
N GLY A 95 -18.73 -0.02 1.25
CA GLY A 95 -18.46 0.12 -0.19
C GLY A 95 -17.25 -0.69 -0.65
N VAL A 96 -16.13 -0.62 0.10
CA VAL A 96 -14.92 -1.42 -0.15
C VAL A 96 -15.23 -2.90 -0.03
N ALA A 97 -15.92 -3.33 1.03
CA ALA A 97 -16.29 -4.72 1.23
C ALA A 97 -17.22 -5.27 0.11
N GLU A 98 -18.16 -4.46 -0.36
CA GLU A 98 -18.99 -4.82 -1.52
C GLU A 98 -18.18 -4.93 -2.81
N MET A 99 -17.21 -4.01 -3.03
CA MET A 99 -16.32 -4.06 -4.19
C MET A 99 -15.43 -5.28 -4.16
N SER A 100 -14.83 -5.59 -3.01
CA SER A 100 -14.05 -6.81 -2.80
C SER A 100 -14.87 -8.04 -3.21
N ARG A 101 -16.07 -8.21 -2.67
CA ARG A 101 -16.96 -9.33 -3.03
C ARG A 101 -17.28 -9.36 -4.53
N ALA A 102 -17.54 -8.20 -5.12
CA ALA A 102 -17.84 -8.09 -6.54
C ALA A 102 -16.68 -8.46 -7.45
N LEU A 103 -15.44 -8.31 -6.98
CA LEU A 103 -14.20 -8.69 -7.69
C LEU A 103 -13.74 -10.13 -7.39
N GLY A 104 -14.41 -10.84 -6.49
CA GLY A 104 -14.06 -12.22 -6.11
C GLY A 104 -13.29 -12.34 -4.80
N GLY A 105 -13.12 -11.25 -4.07
CA GLY A 105 -12.45 -11.15 -2.78
C GLY A 105 -11.02 -10.61 -2.90
N PHE A 106 -10.62 -9.80 -1.92
CA PHE A 106 -9.22 -9.40 -1.74
C PHE A 106 -8.52 -10.42 -0.84
N ALA A 107 -7.31 -10.82 -1.19
CA ALA A 107 -6.48 -11.70 -0.37
C ALA A 107 -5.97 -10.97 0.89
N TRP A 108 -5.75 -9.66 0.77
CA TRP A 108 -5.48 -8.70 1.86
C TRP A 108 -5.92 -7.32 1.42
N TYR A 109 -5.95 -6.38 2.35
CA TYR A 109 -6.23 -4.98 2.10
C TYR A 109 -5.20 -4.11 2.82
N SER A 110 -4.63 -3.14 2.15
CA SER A 110 -3.71 -2.16 2.73
C SER A 110 -4.32 -0.77 2.78
N GLU A 111 -3.88 0.05 3.73
CA GLU A 111 -4.29 1.43 3.90
C GLU A 111 -3.11 2.26 4.42
N HIS A 112 -3.00 3.52 3.99
CA HIS A 112 -1.94 4.41 4.42
C HIS A 112 -2.00 4.73 5.92
N LEU A 113 -0.85 4.75 6.59
CA LEU A 113 -0.70 5.24 7.96
C LEU A 113 -0.43 6.76 7.94
N SER A 114 -1.34 7.51 7.38
CA SER A 114 -1.24 8.96 7.24
C SER A 114 -2.57 9.64 7.47
N VAL A 115 -2.53 10.90 7.89
CA VAL A 115 -3.73 11.71 8.09
C VAL A 115 -4.05 12.44 6.78
N PHE A 116 -5.15 12.07 6.15
CA PHE A 116 -5.64 12.72 4.90
C PHE A 116 -6.88 13.57 5.13
N ILE A 117 -7.64 13.32 6.19
CA ILE A 117 -8.89 14.01 6.48
C ILE A 117 -8.65 15.07 7.52
N ALA A 118 -8.90 16.33 7.17
CA ALA A 118 -8.93 17.45 8.10
C ALA A 118 -10.29 17.51 8.81
N PRO A 119 -10.37 17.35 10.15
CA PRO A 119 -11.63 17.36 10.87
C PRO A 119 -12.27 18.74 10.97
N ARG A 120 -11.53 19.81 10.64
CA ARG A 120 -11.96 21.20 10.72
C ARG A 120 -11.65 21.96 9.44
N GLY A 121 -12.65 22.63 8.89
CA GLY A 121 -12.52 23.47 7.69
C GLY A 121 -13.88 23.88 7.15
N SER A 122 -13.88 24.69 6.10
CA SER A 122 -15.10 25.10 5.41
C SER A 122 -15.82 23.95 4.69
N VAL A 123 -15.09 22.85 4.41
CA VAL A 123 -15.63 21.62 3.86
C VAL A 123 -15.39 20.52 4.87
N PRO A 124 -16.44 19.99 5.53
CA PRO A 124 -16.30 18.88 6.48
C PRO A 124 -15.67 17.65 5.79
N ASN A 125 -14.70 17.03 6.46
CA ASN A 125 -14.00 15.85 5.96
C ASN A 125 -13.30 16.04 4.59
N ALA A 126 -12.84 17.28 4.32
CA ALA A 126 -12.01 17.53 3.14
C ALA A 126 -10.70 16.73 3.26
N GLN A 127 -10.34 16.05 2.19
CA GLN A 127 -9.03 15.41 2.09
C GLN A 127 -7.95 16.48 1.93
N ALA A 128 -6.84 16.32 2.64
CA ALA A 128 -5.71 17.24 2.59
C ALA A 128 -4.96 17.20 1.24
N GLY A 129 -5.20 16.17 0.41
CA GLY A 129 -4.49 15.95 -0.86
C GLY A 129 -3.03 15.49 -0.70
N LEU A 130 -2.54 15.44 0.53
CA LEU A 130 -1.21 15.00 0.91
C LEU A 130 -1.34 14.25 2.25
N GLY A 131 -0.63 13.13 2.40
CA GLY A 131 -0.53 12.42 3.67
C GLY A 131 0.24 13.25 4.68
N LEU A 132 -0.40 13.56 5.80
CA LEU A 132 0.23 14.25 6.92
C LEU A 132 0.70 13.22 7.95
N PRO A 133 1.86 13.44 8.60
CA PRO A 133 2.31 12.59 9.68
C PRO A 133 1.38 12.70 10.89
N LEU A 134 1.37 11.66 11.70
CA LEU A 134 0.67 11.61 12.99
C LEU A 134 1.71 11.61 14.13
N ALA A 135 1.26 11.96 15.34
CA ALA A 135 2.04 11.66 16.53
C ALA A 135 1.94 10.16 16.81
N TYR A 136 3.07 9.49 17.01
CA TYR A 136 3.11 8.08 17.40
C TYR A 136 3.05 7.99 18.94
N ASP A 137 1.83 8.06 19.48
CA ASP A 137 1.50 8.07 20.91
C ASP A 137 0.37 7.10 21.25
N GLU A 138 0.00 7.02 22.52
CA GLU A 138 -1.06 6.13 23.00
C GLU A 138 -2.46 6.53 22.47
N GLU A 139 -2.72 7.82 22.22
CA GLU A 139 -4.00 8.28 21.68
C GLU A 139 -4.16 7.82 20.23
N SER A 140 -3.17 8.09 19.39
CA SER A 140 -3.12 7.64 18.00
C SER A 140 -3.17 6.11 17.91
N TYR A 141 -2.46 5.42 18.81
CA TYR A 141 -2.50 3.96 18.88
C TYR A 141 -3.91 3.44 19.15
N ALA A 142 -4.61 4.00 20.12
CA ALA A 142 -5.98 3.59 20.46
C ALA A 142 -6.95 3.82 19.29
N ILE A 143 -6.84 4.98 18.62
CA ILE A 143 -7.64 5.33 17.44
C ILE A 143 -7.41 4.33 16.30
N VAL A 144 -6.16 4.14 15.89
CA VAL A 144 -5.78 3.26 14.76
C VAL A 144 -6.16 1.81 15.06
N SER A 145 -5.76 1.30 16.23
CA SER A 145 -6.05 -0.08 16.65
C SER A 145 -7.56 -0.37 16.70
N GLY A 146 -8.36 0.61 17.18
CA GLY A 146 -9.82 0.50 17.22
C GLY A 146 -10.44 0.39 15.82
N LYS A 147 -9.99 1.20 14.88
CA LYS A 147 -10.48 1.22 13.50
C LYS A 147 -10.04 -0.02 12.71
N LEU A 148 -8.79 -0.47 12.90
CA LEU A 148 -8.27 -1.68 12.25
C LEU A 148 -9.13 -2.90 12.54
N ARG A 149 -9.54 -3.14 13.80
CA ARG A 149 -10.43 -4.26 14.17
C ARG A 149 -11.74 -4.22 13.40
N ARG A 150 -12.33 -3.05 13.23
CA ARG A 150 -13.60 -2.86 12.50
C ARG A 150 -13.41 -3.10 11.01
N LEU A 151 -12.31 -2.58 10.45
CA LEU A 151 -11.97 -2.75 9.03
C LEU A 151 -11.73 -4.23 8.68
N GLU A 152 -10.91 -4.91 9.45
CA GLU A 152 -10.62 -6.34 9.24
C GLU A 152 -11.88 -7.21 9.34
N ALA A 153 -12.73 -6.94 10.34
CA ALA A 153 -14.01 -7.64 10.49
C ALA A 153 -14.96 -7.40 9.31
N ALA A 154 -15.01 -6.18 8.78
CA ALA A 154 -15.88 -5.84 7.66
C ALA A 154 -15.39 -6.42 6.31
N LEU A 155 -14.08 -6.44 6.09
CA LEU A 155 -13.47 -6.93 4.86
C LEU A 155 -13.29 -8.45 4.85
N GLY A 156 -13.13 -9.08 6.02
CA GLY A 156 -12.90 -10.52 6.15
C GLY A 156 -11.54 -10.97 5.61
N CYS A 157 -10.57 -10.08 5.53
CA CYS A 157 -9.22 -10.36 5.10
C CYS A 157 -8.20 -9.60 5.97
N ARG A 158 -6.94 -10.02 5.91
CA ARG A 158 -5.83 -9.36 6.60
C ARG A 158 -5.70 -7.91 6.17
N VAL A 159 -5.50 -6.99 7.12
CA VAL A 159 -5.23 -5.58 6.89
C VAL A 159 -3.75 -5.29 7.10
N LEU A 160 -3.16 -4.48 6.21
CA LEU A 160 -1.80 -3.97 6.30
C LEU A 160 -1.84 -2.45 6.43
N LEU A 161 -0.88 -1.88 7.15
CA LEU A 161 -0.65 -0.45 7.18
C LEU A 161 0.61 -0.10 6.41
N GLU A 162 0.49 0.88 5.55
CA GLU A 162 1.58 1.37 4.73
C GLU A 162 2.36 2.48 5.41
N THR A 163 3.68 2.39 5.34
CA THR A 163 4.61 3.44 5.79
C THR A 163 4.50 4.69 4.92
N GLY A 164 4.45 5.86 5.56
CA GLY A 164 4.21 7.12 4.85
C GLY A 164 5.46 7.74 4.23
N ALA A 165 5.25 8.56 3.17
CA ALA A 165 6.25 9.52 2.69
C ALA A 165 6.01 10.88 3.37
N PHE A 166 7.00 11.40 4.08
CA PHE A 166 6.86 12.65 4.82
C PHE A 166 7.76 13.74 4.26
N PHE A 167 7.18 14.95 4.16
CA PHE A 167 7.82 16.17 3.66
C PHE A 167 8.00 17.21 4.77
N MET A 168 7.65 16.85 5.98
CA MET A 168 7.74 17.67 7.17
C MET A 168 8.06 16.79 8.37
N PRO A 169 8.64 17.36 9.43
CA PRO A 169 8.90 16.61 10.65
C PRO A 169 7.65 15.94 11.20
N VAL A 170 7.83 14.72 11.67
CA VAL A 170 6.80 14.02 12.46
C VAL A 170 6.57 14.81 13.76
N PRO A 171 5.31 14.99 14.21
CA PRO A 171 5.01 15.62 15.50
C PRO A 171 5.72 14.92 16.66
N ASP A 172 5.90 15.64 17.78
CA ASP A 172 6.42 15.06 19.01
C ASP A 172 5.68 13.76 19.35
N SER A 173 6.42 12.69 19.51
CA SER A 173 5.92 11.32 19.61
C SER A 173 6.59 10.58 20.77
N ASP A 174 5.86 9.69 21.43
CA ASP A 174 6.37 8.87 22.54
C ASP A 174 7.13 7.63 22.02
N MET A 175 6.94 7.28 20.74
CA MET A 175 7.58 6.16 20.06
C MET A 175 7.90 6.51 18.60
N THR A 176 8.75 5.75 17.97
CA THR A 176 9.02 5.84 16.53
C THR A 176 7.94 5.13 15.71
N GLU A 177 7.83 5.44 14.41
CA GLU A 177 6.91 4.73 13.51
C GLU A 177 7.16 3.21 13.49
N PRO A 178 8.41 2.70 13.39
CA PRO A 178 8.66 1.26 13.50
C PRO A 178 8.17 0.64 14.81
N GLU A 179 8.35 1.33 15.96
CA GLU A 179 7.86 0.84 17.26
C GLU A 179 6.33 0.76 17.28
N PHE A 180 5.65 1.78 16.71
CA PHE A 180 4.20 1.82 16.58
C PHE A 180 3.66 0.66 15.72
N LEU A 181 4.25 0.44 14.55
CA LEU A 181 3.89 -0.65 13.64
C LEU A 181 4.16 -2.02 14.26
N ASN A 182 5.34 -2.20 14.88
CA ASN A 182 5.69 -3.43 15.58
C ASN A 182 4.70 -3.75 16.71
N ARG A 183 4.26 -2.75 17.45
CA ARG A 183 3.26 -2.92 18.51
C ARG A 183 1.91 -3.37 17.94
N LEU A 184 1.43 -2.70 16.87
CA LEU A 184 0.20 -3.11 16.20
C LEU A 184 0.29 -4.57 15.70
N TYR A 185 1.42 -4.95 15.12
CA TYR A 185 1.65 -6.31 14.66
C TYR A 185 1.63 -7.32 15.82
N ARG A 186 2.40 -7.09 16.88
CA ARG A 186 2.49 -8.00 18.05
C ARG A 186 1.15 -8.19 18.76
N GLU A 187 0.31 -7.16 18.77
CA GLU A 187 -1.05 -7.25 19.29
C GLU A 187 -2.06 -7.83 18.28
N GLY A 188 -1.59 -8.33 17.12
CA GLY A 188 -2.42 -8.97 16.10
C GLY A 188 -3.40 -8.03 15.39
N ARG A 189 -3.09 -6.70 15.36
CA ARG A 189 -3.99 -5.70 14.76
C ARG A 189 -3.88 -5.65 13.24
N CYS A 190 -2.66 -5.63 12.72
CA CYS A 190 -2.39 -5.58 11.28
C CYS A 190 -1.00 -6.12 10.97
N GLY A 191 -0.68 -6.26 9.67
CA GLY A 191 0.69 -6.34 9.17
C GLY A 191 1.17 -4.98 8.67
N THR A 192 2.38 -4.94 8.15
CA THR A 192 3.00 -3.77 7.55
C THR A 192 3.12 -3.95 6.04
N LEU A 193 2.66 -2.96 5.28
CA LEU A 193 3.11 -2.71 3.93
C LEU A 193 4.27 -1.73 4.04
N LEU A 194 5.47 -2.19 3.72
CA LEU A 194 6.67 -1.36 3.74
C LEU A 194 6.90 -0.78 2.36
N ASP A 195 6.63 0.50 2.19
CA ASP A 195 7.03 1.21 0.98
C ASP A 195 8.48 1.71 1.13
N LEU A 196 9.40 1.07 0.41
CA LEU A 196 10.82 1.42 0.44
C LEU A 196 11.12 2.75 -0.25
N HIS A 197 10.29 3.14 -1.21
CA HIS A 197 10.41 4.44 -1.84
C HIS A 197 9.97 5.57 -0.89
N ASN A 198 8.89 5.37 -0.11
CA ASN A 198 8.43 6.32 0.91
C ASN A 198 9.47 6.53 2.01
N ILE A 199 10.14 5.46 2.44
CA ILE A 199 11.27 5.56 3.38
C ILE A 199 12.42 6.39 2.79
N TYR A 200 12.73 6.16 1.51
CA TYR A 200 13.76 6.93 0.80
C TYR A 200 13.37 8.40 0.62
N VAL A 201 12.11 8.68 0.28
CA VAL A 201 11.55 10.04 0.19
C VAL A 201 11.70 10.78 1.53
N SER A 202 11.31 10.14 2.63
CA SER A 202 11.43 10.72 3.99
C SER A 202 12.89 10.96 4.36
N ALA A 203 13.81 10.06 3.97
CA ALA A 203 15.24 10.24 4.21
C ALA A 203 15.82 11.46 3.46
N LEU A 204 15.41 11.67 2.22
CA LEU A 204 15.89 12.81 1.44
C LEU A 204 15.33 14.14 1.92
N ASN A 205 14.09 14.16 2.39
CA ASN A 205 13.42 15.40 2.79
C ASN A 205 13.64 15.80 4.25
N ASP A 206 13.72 14.83 5.17
CA ASP A 206 13.80 15.06 6.62
C ASP A 206 15.07 14.46 7.26
N GLY A 207 15.91 13.80 6.47
CA GLY A 207 17.17 13.22 6.96
C GLY A 207 17.00 11.93 7.78
N MET A 208 15.85 11.27 7.71
CA MET A 208 15.58 10.02 8.41
C MET A 208 16.56 8.92 7.93
N PRO A 209 17.26 8.22 8.82
CA PRO A 209 18.21 7.18 8.40
C PRO A 209 17.50 5.89 7.99
N CYS A 210 17.42 5.61 6.69
CA CYS A 210 16.75 4.42 6.15
C CYS A 210 17.18 3.12 6.84
N GLU A 211 18.50 2.92 7.02
CA GLU A 211 19.04 1.68 7.61
C GLU A 211 18.60 1.49 9.07
N ALA A 212 18.57 2.58 9.86
CA ALA A 212 18.12 2.53 11.24
C ALA A 212 16.61 2.25 11.31
N TYR A 213 15.82 2.89 10.43
CA TYR A 213 14.39 2.64 10.33
C TYR A 213 14.11 1.17 10.01
N LEU A 214 14.74 0.64 8.95
CA LEU A 214 14.55 -0.73 8.52
C LEU A 214 15.05 -1.74 9.58
N ALA A 215 16.14 -1.44 10.28
CA ALA A 215 16.64 -2.29 11.36
C ALA A 215 15.69 -2.35 12.57
N ALA A 216 14.92 -1.28 12.82
CA ALA A 216 13.96 -1.22 13.93
C ALA A 216 12.64 -1.95 13.65
N LEU A 217 12.31 -2.23 12.37
CA LEU A 217 11.12 -2.99 12.02
C LEU A 217 11.24 -4.46 12.40
N ASP A 218 10.16 -5.00 12.95
CA ASP A 218 10.02 -6.44 13.18
C ASP A 218 9.92 -7.14 11.80
N PRO A 219 10.87 -8.03 11.45
CA PRO A 219 10.89 -8.66 10.14
C PRO A 219 9.66 -9.53 9.86
N ASP A 220 8.94 -9.97 10.89
CA ASP A 220 7.70 -10.72 10.72
C ASP A 220 6.46 -9.83 10.53
N ALA A 221 6.58 -8.53 10.81
CA ALA A 221 5.49 -7.59 10.59
C ALA A 221 5.29 -7.26 9.10
N VAL A 222 6.36 -7.32 8.30
CA VAL A 222 6.33 -6.92 6.88
C VAL A 222 5.72 -8.04 6.02
N GLU A 223 4.56 -7.75 5.44
CA GLU A 223 3.80 -8.70 4.62
C GLU A 223 3.71 -8.28 3.14
N GLU A 224 3.96 -7.02 2.81
CA GLU A 224 4.02 -6.48 1.45
C GLU A 224 5.10 -5.41 1.35
N ILE A 225 5.71 -5.26 0.17
CA ILE A 225 6.65 -4.20 -0.15
C ILE A 225 6.16 -3.46 -1.37
N HIS A 226 6.24 -2.12 -1.30
CA HIS A 226 6.10 -1.27 -2.47
C HIS A 226 7.45 -0.75 -2.94
N LEU A 227 7.59 -0.64 -4.26
CA LEU A 227 8.66 -0.02 -5.00
C LEU A 227 8.05 1.01 -5.94
N GLY A 228 8.70 2.13 -6.06
CA GLY A 228 8.26 3.22 -6.92
C GLY A 228 9.42 4.17 -7.20
N GLY A 229 9.15 5.20 -7.97
CA GLY A 229 10.11 6.24 -8.23
C GLY A 229 9.45 7.61 -8.25
N GLY A 230 10.23 8.62 -7.96
CA GLY A 230 9.78 9.98 -7.78
C GLY A 230 10.56 10.99 -8.58
N ASP A 231 10.33 12.25 -8.26
CA ASP A 231 10.88 13.39 -8.96
C ASP A 231 11.14 14.54 -7.97
N ALA A 232 12.12 15.39 -8.28
CA ALA A 232 12.41 16.58 -7.50
C ALA A 232 11.46 17.72 -7.88
N PHE A 233 10.77 18.29 -6.91
CA PHE A 233 9.89 19.43 -7.11
C PHE A 233 9.96 20.42 -5.94
N ALA A 234 10.15 21.69 -6.23
CA ALA A 234 10.15 22.80 -5.27
C ALA A 234 11.11 22.59 -4.07
N GLY A 235 12.22 21.91 -4.27
CA GLY A 235 13.23 21.65 -3.22
C GLY A 235 12.99 20.38 -2.42
N PHE A 236 11.92 19.62 -2.72
CA PHE A 236 11.62 18.32 -2.15
C PHE A 236 11.79 17.21 -3.18
N TYR A 237 12.08 16.01 -2.72
CA TYR A 237 11.93 14.81 -3.52
C TYR A 237 10.52 14.22 -3.26
N MET A 238 9.73 14.11 -4.32
CA MET A 238 8.31 13.78 -4.23
C MET A 238 8.07 12.29 -4.47
N ASP A 239 7.14 11.72 -3.72
CA ASP A 239 6.55 10.44 -4.03
C ASP A 239 5.51 10.60 -5.14
N SER A 240 5.98 10.81 -6.37
CA SER A 240 5.13 11.14 -7.52
C SER A 240 4.83 9.95 -8.42
N HIS A 241 5.44 8.79 -8.18
CA HIS A 241 5.32 7.59 -9.02
C HIS A 241 5.57 7.88 -10.50
N SER A 242 6.51 8.80 -10.76
CA SER A 242 6.77 9.40 -12.09
C SER A 242 7.94 8.75 -12.83
N SER A 243 8.68 7.87 -12.16
CA SER A 243 9.91 7.26 -12.69
C SER A 243 10.06 5.80 -12.24
N LEU A 244 11.11 5.14 -12.75
CA LEU A 244 11.53 3.83 -12.27
C LEU A 244 12.11 3.93 -10.85
N THR A 245 12.15 2.80 -10.16
CA THR A 245 12.74 2.68 -8.81
C THR A 245 14.21 3.14 -8.80
N PRO A 246 14.59 4.10 -7.95
CA PRO A 246 15.98 4.55 -7.83
C PRO A 246 16.95 3.42 -7.45
N PRO A 247 18.22 3.49 -7.89
CA PRO A 247 19.24 2.50 -7.52
C PRO A 247 19.39 2.33 -6.00
N GLU A 248 19.24 3.40 -5.22
CA GLU A 248 19.31 3.39 -3.77
C GLU A 248 18.17 2.58 -3.14
N VAL A 249 16.95 2.74 -3.64
CA VAL A 249 15.78 1.95 -3.20
C VAL A 249 15.94 0.49 -3.58
N TRP A 250 16.45 0.19 -4.77
CA TRP A 250 16.78 -1.17 -5.14
C TRP A 250 17.85 -1.80 -4.23
N ARG A 251 18.87 -1.04 -3.84
CA ARG A 251 19.87 -1.52 -2.87
C ARG A 251 19.22 -1.88 -1.55
N LEU A 252 18.38 -0.98 -0.99
CA LEU A 252 17.62 -1.27 0.23
C LEU A 252 16.77 -2.53 0.09
N ALA A 253 16.11 -2.71 -1.07
CA ALA A 253 15.30 -3.89 -1.32
C ALA A 253 16.14 -5.18 -1.28
N PHE A 254 17.25 -5.24 -2.00
CA PHE A 254 18.09 -6.44 -2.02
C PHE A 254 18.76 -6.73 -0.68
N ASP A 255 19.11 -5.69 0.10
CA ASP A 255 19.76 -5.86 1.40
C ASP A 255 18.78 -6.30 2.50
N HIS A 256 17.51 -5.88 2.43
CA HIS A 256 16.56 -6.10 3.53
C HIS A 256 15.44 -7.11 3.25
N VAL A 257 14.98 -7.25 1.99
CA VAL A 257 13.86 -8.14 1.66
C VAL A 257 14.09 -9.59 2.11
N PRO A 258 15.30 -10.17 2.00
CA PRO A 258 15.51 -11.56 2.42
C PRO A 258 15.18 -11.84 3.90
N ARG A 259 15.17 -10.83 4.75
CA ARG A 259 14.87 -10.98 6.19
C ARG A 259 13.37 -10.94 6.53
N PHE A 260 12.49 -10.52 5.62
CA PHE A 260 11.06 -10.40 5.87
C PHE A 260 10.33 -11.74 5.66
N ARG A 261 10.25 -12.55 6.72
CA ARG A 261 9.82 -13.95 6.66
C ARG A 261 8.36 -14.16 6.28
N ARG A 262 7.51 -13.13 6.39
CA ARG A 262 6.06 -13.17 6.06
C ARG A 262 5.70 -12.46 4.78
N LEU A 263 6.70 -12.04 4.01
CA LEU A 263 6.48 -11.31 2.78
C LEU A 263 5.64 -12.14 1.79
N ARG A 264 4.53 -11.54 1.35
CA ARG A 264 3.56 -12.14 0.42
C ARG A 264 3.70 -11.61 -0.98
N ALA A 265 4.07 -10.32 -1.11
CA ALA A 265 4.04 -9.61 -2.37
C ALA A 265 5.05 -8.48 -2.45
N ILE A 266 5.47 -8.20 -3.68
CA ILE A 266 6.28 -7.05 -4.07
C ILE A 266 5.49 -6.33 -5.16
N THR A 267 5.15 -5.08 -4.92
CA THR A 267 4.34 -4.23 -5.81
C THR A 267 5.21 -3.16 -6.44
N PHE A 268 5.05 -2.91 -7.72
CA PHE A 268 5.56 -1.70 -8.35
C PHE A 268 4.42 -0.70 -8.58
N GLU A 269 4.67 0.54 -8.19
CA GLU A 269 3.74 1.64 -8.37
C GLU A 269 4.25 2.67 -9.38
N PHE A 270 3.39 3.03 -10.32
CA PHE A 270 3.61 4.12 -11.25
C PHE A 270 2.28 4.78 -11.60
N GLN A 271 2.31 6.08 -11.88
CA GLN A 271 1.14 6.80 -12.35
C GLN A 271 1.01 6.64 -13.87
N GLU A 272 -0.22 6.36 -14.34
CA GLU A 272 -0.51 6.16 -15.75
C GLU A 272 -0.13 7.34 -16.64
N THR A 273 -0.12 8.56 -16.10
CA THR A 273 0.28 9.77 -16.81
C THR A 273 1.73 9.78 -17.23
N TYR A 274 2.58 9.00 -16.57
CA TYR A 274 4.01 8.86 -16.89
C TYR A 274 4.33 7.61 -17.71
N PHE A 275 3.32 6.81 -18.07
CA PHE A 275 3.52 5.56 -18.81
C PHE A 275 4.32 5.76 -20.10
N GLU A 276 3.95 6.76 -20.90
CA GLU A 276 4.63 7.08 -22.17
C GLU A 276 6.08 7.55 -21.95
N SER A 277 6.34 8.34 -20.92
CA SER A 277 7.68 8.86 -20.63
C SER A 277 8.60 7.81 -20.01
N ILE A 278 8.08 6.91 -19.18
CA ILE A 278 8.85 5.80 -18.61
C ILE A 278 9.12 4.75 -19.67
N GLY A 279 8.11 4.41 -20.46
CA GLY A 279 8.16 3.42 -21.52
C GLY A 279 7.86 2.00 -21.05
N ALA A 280 7.06 1.29 -21.83
CA ALA A 280 6.60 -0.07 -21.48
C ALA A 280 7.73 -1.08 -21.30
N GLU A 281 8.80 -0.98 -22.09
CA GLU A 281 9.96 -1.89 -21.98
C GLU A 281 10.72 -1.67 -20.66
N ALA A 282 10.87 -0.43 -20.21
CA ALA A 282 11.50 -0.12 -18.94
C ALA A 282 10.67 -0.65 -17.76
N LEU A 283 9.33 -0.53 -17.83
CA LEU A 283 8.42 -1.10 -16.83
C LEU A 283 8.46 -2.64 -16.80
N VAL A 284 8.61 -3.29 -17.95
CA VAL A 284 8.84 -4.74 -18.02
C VAL A 284 10.17 -5.10 -17.35
N GLY A 285 11.23 -4.31 -17.56
CA GLY A 285 12.52 -4.50 -16.89
C GLY A 285 12.43 -4.36 -15.36
N GLU A 286 11.58 -3.44 -14.84
CA GLU A 286 11.30 -3.34 -13.40
C GLU A 286 10.65 -4.63 -12.88
N LEU A 287 9.63 -5.14 -13.56
CA LEU A 287 8.98 -6.39 -13.17
C LEU A 287 9.96 -7.58 -13.18
N GLU A 288 10.84 -7.67 -14.19
CA GLU A 288 11.88 -8.72 -14.26
C GLU A 288 12.82 -8.60 -13.05
N ARG A 289 13.23 -7.40 -12.69
CA ARG A 289 14.10 -7.17 -11.53
C ARG A 289 13.41 -7.53 -10.22
N MET A 290 12.10 -7.26 -10.08
CA MET A 290 11.30 -7.71 -8.94
C MET A 290 11.24 -9.23 -8.84
N HIS A 291 11.15 -9.95 -9.96
CA HIS A 291 11.23 -11.41 -9.96
C HIS A 291 12.61 -11.92 -9.50
N VAL A 292 13.70 -11.23 -9.84
CA VAL A 292 15.03 -11.56 -9.31
C VAL A 292 15.06 -11.37 -7.78
N LEU A 293 14.50 -10.26 -7.27
CA LEU A 293 14.38 -10.00 -5.84
C LEU A 293 13.52 -11.07 -5.14
N ALA A 294 12.35 -11.39 -5.70
CA ALA A 294 11.46 -12.42 -5.17
C ALA A 294 12.12 -13.82 -5.16
N ALA A 295 12.95 -14.14 -6.15
CA ALA A 295 13.70 -15.39 -6.21
C ALA A 295 14.87 -15.43 -5.20
N ALA A 296 15.43 -14.28 -4.85
CA ALA A 296 16.47 -14.18 -3.81
C ALA A 296 15.90 -14.33 -2.40
N TRP A 297 14.60 -14.06 -2.22
CA TRP A 297 13.92 -14.25 -0.94
C TRP A 297 13.82 -15.76 -0.63
N ARG A 298 14.26 -16.14 0.58
CA ARG A 298 14.15 -17.51 1.09
C ARG A 298 13.38 -17.48 2.39
N ARG A 299 12.34 -18.27 2.46
CA ARG A 299 11.62 -18.47 3.72
C ARG A 299 12.51 -19.20 4.71
N GLU A 300 13.10 -18.49 5.65
CA GLU A 300 13.70 -19.13 6.81
C GLU A 300 12.60 -19.78 7.64
N PRO A 301 12.83 -20.97 8.24
CA PRO A 301 11.86 -21.58 9.14
C PRO A 301 11.53 -20.59 10.25
N ILE A 302 10.24 -20.34 10.48
CA ILE A 302 9.80 -19.63 11.68
C ILE A 302 10.03 -20.63 12.83
N ASP A 303 11.01 -20.35 13.69
CA ASP A 303 11.19 -21.12 14.90
C ASP A 303 9.88 -21.09 15.70
N ALA A 304 9.26 -22.27 15.85
CA ALA A 304 8.09 -22.43 16.69
C ALA A 304 8.57 -22.33 18.15
N GLY A 305 8.55 -21.08 18.70
CA GLY A 305 8.81 -20.82 20.11
C GLY A 305 7.59 -21.15 20.97
#